data_547604537d65ce9300570a7ce90d5edf
#
_entry.id   547604537d65ce9300570a7ce90d5edf
#
_cell.length_a   1.000
_cell.length_b   1.000
_cell.length_c   1.000
_cell.angle_alpha   90.00
_cell.angle_beta   90.00
_cell.angle_gamma   90.00
#
_symmetry.space_group_name_H-M   'P 1'
#
loop_
_entity.id
_entity.type
_entity.pdbx_description
1 polymer ?
#
loop_
_entity_poly.entity_id
_entity_poly.type
_entity_poly.pdbx_seq_one_letter_code
_entity_poly.pdbx_strand_id
1 'polypeptide(L)'
;MDYMKDIREISDEQAVILWQASRLSLSGKYEKAPEILSVKGSVIGTLGNFSASIGKAKSKKTFNVSAIVAAALKNGTVLRYAAELPEAKRKVLYVDTEQSPHHCLNVMERIMRMAGLPDDRDNENLEFLALRKYTPEQRIRIVEQAIYHTPNLGLVIIDGIRDMVYDINSPGESTRIISKLMQWTDDRQIHIHTILHQNKGDENARGHIGTELNNKAETVLLVEKDKSNGDISKVSAMHIRAMDFEPFAFRINDRALPELMEDYQTETKAPGRPQGERFDACKDISEQQHRIALEAAFSLQDEYGYKELGKALKESYALVGVPLSDNKLVKLITVLKSKRMIVQENSRKYRYKPDFHY
;
A
#
# COMPACT_ATOMS: atom_id res chain seq x y z
N MET A 1 11.75 28.51 -3.15
CA MET A 1 11.75 28.53 -1.68
C MET A 1 12.38 27.25 -1.20
N ASP A 2 13.44 27.41 -0.45
CA ASP A 2 14.40 26.36 -0.11
C ASP A 2 13.83 25.38 0.93
N TYR A 3 13.31 24.25 0.50
CA TYR A 3 12.74 23.17 1.33
C TYR A 3 13.79 22.37 2.14
N MET A 4 15.07 22.72 1.99
CA MET A 4 16.20 22.03 2.63
C MET A 4 16.56 22.55 4.05
N LYS A 5 15.84 23.57 4.56
CA LYS A 5 16.20 24.21 5.84
C LYS A 5 15.73 23.52 7.13
N ASP A 6 15.01 22.39 7.06
CA ASP A 6 14.49 21.68 8.25
C ASP A 6 15.25 20.40 8.63
N ILE A 7 16.30 20.07 7.91
CA ILE A 7 17.29 19.09 8.38
C ILE A 7 18.24 19.89 9.27
N ARG A 8 18.01 19.88 10.59
CA ARG A 8 19.03 20.31 11.53
C ARG A 8 20.20 19.37 11.33
N GLU A 9 21.25 19.85 10.67
CA GLU A 9 22.52 19.14 10.64
C GLU A 9 22.93 18.89 12.09
N ILE A 10 23.05 17.62 12.46
CA ILE A 10 23.56 17.23 13.76
C ILE A 10 25.06 17.49 13.77
N SER A 11 25.62 18.02 14.88
CA SER A 11 27.08 18.13 15.02
C SER A 11 27.75 16.75 15.05
N ASP A 12 29.03 16.68 14.73
CA ASP A 12 29.79 15.42 14.81
C ASP A 12 29.73 14.80 16.21
N GLU A 13 29.74 15.63 17.27
CA GLU A 13 29.58 15.16 18.64
C GLU A 13 28.19 14.54 18.87
N GLN A 14 27.13 15.18 18.37
CA GLN A 14 25.76 14.61 18.42
C GLN A 14 25.67 13.32 17.63
N ALA A 15 26.30 13.25 16.45
CA ALA A 15 26.34 12.05 15.63
C ALA A 15 27.02 10.87 16.37
N VAL A 16 28.11 11.12 17.08
CA VAL A 16 28.80 10.10 17.92
C VAL A 16 27.90 9.61 19.04
N ILE A 17 27.19 10.50 19.72
CA ILE A 17 26.25 10.11 20.81
C ILE A 17 25.13 9.23 20.24
N LEU A 18 24.53 9.64 19.14
CA LEU A 18 23.45 8.88 18.48
C LEU A 18 23.94 7.53 17.94
N TRP A 19 25.16 7.49 17.37
CA TRP A 19 25.76 6.24 16.95
C TRP A 19 25.95 5.27 18.12
N GLN A 20 26.48 5.74 19.24
CA GLN A 20 26.66 4.91 20.45
C GLN A 20 25.32 4.39 20.99
N ALA A 21 24.31 5.24 21.05
CA ALA A 21 22.96 4.90 21.50
C ALA A 21 22.24 3.90 20.57
N SER A 22 22.56 3.92 19.27
CA SER A 22 21.95 3.02 18.28
C SER A 22 22.56 1.60 18.26
N ARG A 23 23.61 1.33 19.04
CA ARG A 23 24.28 0.02 19.04
C ARG A 23 23.43 -1.02 19.77
N LEU A 24 23.14 -2.11 19.09
CA LEU A 24 22.52 -3.29 19.70
C LEU A 24 23.57 -4.32 20.15
N SER A 25 23.27 -5.08 21.19
CA SER A 25 24.11 -6.16 21.70
C SER A 25 23.29 -7.42 21.85
N LEU A 26 23.85 -8.58 21.49
CA LEU A 26 23.21 -9.89 21.72
C LEU A 26 22.97 -10.18 23.19
N SER A 27 23.72 -9.57 24.10
CA SER A 27 23.50 -9.65 25.55
C SER A 27 22.48 -8.63 26.07
N GLY A 28 22.02 -7.70 25.24
CA GLY A 28 21.00 -6.70 25.58
C GLY A 28 19.64 -7.37 25.77
N LYS A 29 18.84 -6.82 26.68
CA LYS A 29 17.44 -7.21 26.85
C LYS A 29 16.58 -6.23 26.06
N TYR A 30 15.91 -6.74 25.04
CA TYR A 30 14.98 -5.97 24.22
C TYR A 30 13.57 -6.56 24.38
N GLU A 31 12.65 -5.74 24.84
CA GLU A 31 11.27 -6.16 25.00
C GLU A 31 10.59 -6.32 23.65
N LYS A 32 9.75 -7.35 23.52
CA LYS A 32 8.89 -7.51 22.34
C LYS A 32 7.87 -6.37 22.35
N ALA A 33 7.69 -5.70 21.20
CA ALA A 33 6.67 -4.69 21.06
C ALA A 33 5.28 -5.27 21.37
N PRO A 34 4.47 -4.62 22.23
CA PRO A 34 3.11 -5.08 22.53
C PRO A 34 2.25 -5.16 21.28
N GLU A 35 1.61 -6.29 21.07
CA GLU A 35 0.65 -6.52 19.99
C GLU A 35 -0.70 -5.95 20.43
N ILE A 36 -1.18 -4.90 19.75
CA ILE A 36 -2.38 -4.18 20.19
C ILE A 36 -3.58 -4.32 19.26
N LEU A 37 -3.36 -4.72 18.00
CA LEU A 37 -4.42 -4.93 17.03
C LEU A 37 -4.21 -6.25 16.29
N SER A 38 -5.28 -7.02 16.14
CA SER A 38 -5.28 -8.26 15.36
C SER A 38 -6.57 -8.46 14.58
N VAL A 39 -6.52 -9.33 13.56
CA VAL A 39 -7.67 -9.83 12.80
C VAL A 39 -7.64 -11.35 12.83
N LYS A 40 -8.65 -11.99 13.38
CA LYS A 40 -8.72 -13.47 13.50
C LYS A 40 -7.42 -14.08 14.09
N GLY A 41 -6.78 -13.39 15.03
CA GLY A 41 -5.52 -13.82 15.65
C GLY A 41 -4.24 -13.42 14.90
N SER A 42 -4.34 -12.88 13.69
CA SER A 42 -3.18 -12.34 12.96
C SER A 42 -2.91 -10.90 13.40
N VAL A 43 -1.69 -10.62 13.85
CA VAL A 43 -1.29 -9.30 14.34
C VAL A 43 -1.20 -8.33 13.16
N ILE A 44 -1.92 -7.20 13.26
CA ILE A 44 -1.93 -6.14 12.27
C ILE A 44 -1.35 -4.83 12.78
N GLY A 45 -1.11 -4.71 14.09
CA GLY A 45 -0.55 -3.51 14.70
C GLY A 45 0.10 -3.78 16.04
N THR A 46 1.34 -3.30 16.18
CA THR A 46 2.14 -3.34 17.41
C THR A 46 2.52 -1.91 17.82
N LEU A 47 2.77 -1.67 19.10
CA LEU A 47 3.34 -0.38 19.54
C LEU A 47 4.74 -0.18 18.94
N GLY A 48 5.08 1.07 18.63
CA GLY A 48 6.33 1.42 17.95
C GLY A 48 6.30 1.24 16.43
N ASN A 49 5.17 0.84 15.84
CA ASN A 49 5.02 0.62 14.41
C ASN A 49 3.79 1.33 13.82
N PHE A 50 3.67 1.32 12.50
CA PHE A 50 2.50 1.87 11.81
C PHE A 50 1.97 0.90 10.76
N SER A 51 0.69 1.05 10.45
CA SER A 51 -0.04 0.29 9.44
C SER A 51 -0.89 1.21 8.56
N ALA A 52 -1.48 0.68 7.51
CA ALA A 52 -2.31 1.44 6.61
C ALA A 52 -3.55 0.66 6.16
N SER A 53 -4.64 1.38 5.87
CA SER A 53 -5.77 0.91 5.09
C SER A 53 -5.79 1.62 3.75
N ILE A 54 -5.76 0.86 2.65
CA ILE A 54 -5.86 1.40 1.30
C ILE A 54 -7.12 0.91 0.61
N GLY A 55 -7.53 1.60 -0.44
CA GLY A 55 -8.69 1.20 -1.25
C GLY A 55 -9.19 2.34 -2.13
N LYS A 56 -9.97 2.01 -3.14
CA LYS A 56 -10.56 2.99 -4.07
C LYS A 56 -11.49 3.97 -3.35
N ALA A 57 -11.76 5.12 -3.95
CA ALA A 57 -12.74 6.05 -3.43
C ALA A 57 -14.10 5.34 -3.20
N LYS A 58 -14.78 5.68 -2.10
CA LYS A 58 -16.07 5.10 -1.71
C LYS A 58 -16.06 3.59 -1.39
N SER A 59 -14.88 2.98 -1.14
CA SER A 59 -14.78 1.58 -0.69
C SER A 59 -15.10 1.38 0.80
N LYS A 60 -15.61 2.40 1.49
CA LYS A 60 -15.99 2.37 2.91
C LYS A 60 -14.81 2.20 3.89
N LYS A 61 -13.61 2.72 3.53
CA LYS A 61 -12.42 2.70 4.41
C LYS A 61 -12.68 3.31 5.78
N THR A 62 -13.31 4.48 5.85
CA THR A 62 -13.64 5.16 7.13
C THR A 62 -14.57 4.30 8.00
N PHE A 63 -15.52 3.54 7.40
CA PHE A 63 -16.34 2.58 8.13
C PHE A 63 -15.51 1.42 8.69
N ASN A 64 -14.56 0.91 7.88
CA ASN A 64 -13.65 -0.13 8.33
C ASN A 64 -12.78 0.34 9.50
N VAL A 65 -12.20 1.54 9.40
CA VAL A 65 -11.36 2.10 10.47
C VAL A 65 -12.18 2.47 11.71
N SER A 66 -13.46 2.86 11.55
CA SER A 66 -14.36 3.01 12.71
C SER A 66 -14.46 1.71 13.53
N ALA A 67 -14.41 0.53 12.88
CA ALA A 67 -14.40 -0.74 13.60
C ALA A 67 -13.08 -0.98 14.36
N ILE A 68 -11.95 -0.61 13.80
CA ILE A 68 -10.64 -0.68 14.47
C ILE A 68 -10.64 0.20 15.72
N VAL A 69 -11.12 1.45 15.60
CA VAL A 69 -11.18 2.39 16.72
C VAL A 69 -12.18 1.91 17.79
N ALA A 70 -13.32 1.42 17.37
CA ALA A 70 -14.32 0.86 18.30
C ALA A 70 -13.78 -0.35 19.07
N ALA A 71 -13.01 -1.24 18.41
CA ALA A 71 -12.33 -2.35 19.08
C ALA A 71 -11.31 -1.83 20.11
N ALA A 72 -10.52 -0.78 19.76
CA ALA A 72 -9.55 -0.17 20.66
C ALA A 72 -10.21 0.49 21.89
N LEU A 73 -11.30 1.26 21.71
CA LEU A 73 -12.03 1.88 22.83
C LEU A 73 -12.66 0.83 23.75
N LYS A 74 -13.24 -0.21 23.17
CA LYS A 74 -13.82 -1.33 23.92
C LYS A 74 -12.73 -2.19 24.59
N ASN A 75 -11.51 -2.18 24.09
CA ASN A 75 -10.44 -3.12 24.39
C ASN A 75 -10.90 -4.57 24.20
N GLY A 76 -11.42 -4.88 23.05
CA GLY A 76 -12.04 -6.15 22.72
C GLY A 76 -12.32 -6.29 21.23
N THR A 77 -13.34 -7.04 20.86
CA THR A 77 -13.62 -7.38 19.47
C THR A 77 -14.78 -6.59 18.87
N VAL A 78 -14.58 -6.04 17.66
CA VAL A 78 -15.62 -5.41 16.82
C VAL A 78 -15.43 -5.87 15.38
N LEU A 79 -16.44 -6.40 14.74
CA LEU A 79 -16.37 -7.16 13.49
C LEU A 79 -15.36 -8.33 13.63
N ARG A 80 -14.25 -8.27 12.92
CA ARG A 80 -13.14 -9.24 13.03
C ARG A 80 -11.86 -8.63 13.61
N TYR A 81 -11.92 -7.37 14.02
CA TYR A 81 -10.81 -6.70 14.70
C TYR A 81 -10.86 -6.98 16.20
N ALA A 82 -9.77 -7.41 16.77
CA ALA A 82 -9.56 -7.47 18.20
C ALA A 82 -8.48 -6.47 18.60
N ALA A 83 -8.70 -5.77 19.70
CA ALA A 83 -7.75 -4.82 20.26
C ALA A 83 -7.47 -5.15 21.71
N GLU A 84 -6.19 -5.04 22.12
CA GLU A 84 -5.71 -5.24 23.47
C GLU A 84 -4.65 -4.17 23.79
N LEU A 85 -5.11 -2.99 24.18
CA LEU A 85 -4.25 -1.87 24.54
C LEU A 85 -3.84 -1.97 26.01
N PRO A 86 -2.53 -1.81 26.32
CA PRO A 86 -2.08 -1.70 27.72
C PRO A 86 -2.77 -0.58 28.47
N GLU A 87 -2.93 -0.71 29.80
CA GLU A 87 -3.60 0.28 30.65
C GLU A 87 -3.06 1.70 30.46
N ALA A 88 -1.73 1.85 30.38
CA ALA A 88 -1.05 3.11 30.15
C ALA A 88 -1.13 3.63 28.69
N LYS A 89 -1.87 2.95 27.80
CA LYS A 89 -1.94 3.22 26.35
C LYS A 89 -3.38 3.19 25.80
N ARG A 90 -4.35 3.49 26.66
CA ARG A 90 -5.80 3.34 26.34
C ARG A 90 -6.37 4.44 25.45
N LYS A 91 -5.68 5.59 25.31
CA LYS A 91 -6.21 6.71 24.55
C LYS A 91 -6.00 6.52 23.04
N VAL A 92 -7.03 6.86 22.28
CA VAL A 92 -7.06 6.87 20.82
C VAL A 92 -7.18 8.32 20.34
N LEU A 93 -6.28 8.74 19.44
CA LEU A 93 -6.35 10.00 18.73
C LEU A 93 -6.81 9.74 17.29
N TYR A 94 -7.94 10.30 16.91
CA TYR A 94 -8.44 10.25 15.53
C TYR A 94 -8.25 11.60 14.83
N VAL A 95 -7.56 11.60 13.72
CA VAL A 95 -7.30 12.79 12.90
C VAL A 95 -8.01 12.62 11.56
N ASP A 96 -8.98 13.48 11.27
CA ASP A 96 -9.65 13.56 9.97
C ASP A 96 -9.20 14.83 9.22
N THR A 97 -8.69 14.65 8.01
CA THR A 97 -8.15 15.74 7.19
C THR A 97 -9.09 16.17 6.06
N GLU A 98 -10.14 15.39 5.79
CA GLU A 98 -11.00 15.56 4.62
C GLU A 98 -12.40 16.07 4.94
N GLN A 99 -12.99 15.66 6.06
CA GLN A 99 -14.40 15.86 6.35
C GLN A 99 -14.68 17.15 7.10
N SER A 100 -15.93 17.66 6.96
CA SER A 100 -16.40 18.77 7.78
C SER A 100 -16.69 18.33 9.22
N PRO A 101 -16.71 19.25 10.21
CA PRO A 101 -16.98 18.89 11.59
C PRO A 101 -18.25 18.06 11.81
N HIS A 102 -19.34 18.36 11.10
CA HIS A 102 -20.58 17.58 11.20
C HIS A 102 -20.39 16.12 10.73
N HIS A 103 -19.64 15.89 9.64
CA HIS A 103 -19.37 14.53 9.20
C HIS A 103 -18.38 13.81 10.13
N CYS A 104 -17.44 14.52 10.73
CA CYS A 104 -16.57 13.97 11.77
C CYS A 104 -17.38 13.54 12.99
N LEU A 105 -18.39 14.32 13.41
CA LEU A 105 -19.30 13.93 14.50
C LEU A 105 -20.03 12.61 14.16
N ASN A 106 -20.53 12.44 12.94
CA ASN A 106 -21.17 11.19 12.52
C ASN A 106 -20.18 9.99 12.57
N VAL A 107 -18.89 10.21 12.34
CA VAL A 107 -17.86 9.18 12.50
C VAL A 107 -17.66 8.84 13.98
N MET A 108 -17.57 9.85 14.85
CA MET A 108 -17.47 9.65 16.30
C MET A 108 -18.65 8.86 16.86
N GLU A 109 -19.90 9.27 16.57
CA GLU A 109 -21.12 8.57 16.98
C GLU A 109 -21.12 7.12 16.50
N ARG A 110 -20.72 6.87 15.26
CA ARG A 110 -20.59 5.51 14.73
C ARG A 110 -19.60 4.68 15.54
N ILE A 111 -18.42 5.22 15.82
CA ILE A 111 -17.39 4.56 16.63
C ILE A 111 -17.94 4.20 18.00
N MET A 112 -18.60 5.15 18.66
CA MET A 112 -19.17 4.95 19.99
C MET A 112 -20.25 3.86 20.00
N ARG A 113 -21.18 3.90 19.02
CA ARG A 113 -22.23 2.86 18.86
C ARG A 113 -21.62 1.47 18.60
N MET A 114 -20.60 1.38 17.75
CA MET A 114 -19.90 0.11 17.48
C MET A 114 -19.16 -0.44 18.70
N ALA A 115 -18.63 0.45 19.54
CA ALA A 115 -17.99 0.07 20.80
C ALA A 115 -18.99 -0.32 21.90
N GLY A 116 -20.28 -0.04 21.71
CA GLY A 116 -21.32 -0.20 22.74
C GLY A 116 -21.23 0.87 23.84
N LEU A 117 -20.70 2.04 23.51
CA LEU A 117 -20.54 3.18 24.43
C LEU A 117 -21.60 4.26 24.14
N PRO A 118 -21.90 5.13 25.10
CA PRO A 118 -22.81 6.26 24.89
C PRO A 118 -22.28 7.17 23.76
N ASP A 119 -23.14 7.55 22.81
CA ASP A 119 -22.82 8.39 21.65
C ASP A 119 -23.30 9.84 21.79
N ASP A 120 -23.82 10.21 22.98
CA ASP A 120 -24.34 11.52 23.34
C ASP A 120 -23.40 12.35 24.22
N ARG A 121 -22.22 11.85 24.53
CA ARG A 121 -21.24 12.49 25.40
C ARG A 121 -19.81 12.09 25.04
N ASP A 122 -18.85 12.93 25.41
CA ASP A 122 -17.43 12.67 25.18
C ASP A 122 -16.93 11.43 25.92
N ASN A 123 -15.98 10.76 25.30
CA ASN A 123 -15.28 9.63 25.90
C ASN A 123 -13.83 10.05 26.22
N GLU A 124 -13.38 9.83 27.44
CA GLU A 124 -12.03 10.21 27.89
C GLU A 124 -10.90 9.54 27.09
N ASN A 125 -11.18 8.37 26.49
CA ASN A 125 -10.21 7.62 25.69
C ASN A 125 -10.29 7.91 24.19
N LEU A 126 -11.14 8.86 23.74
CA LEU A 126 -11.23 9.28 22.35
C LEU A 126 -10.99 10.78 22.22
N GLU A 127 -9.94 11.16 21.53
CA GLU A 127 -9.71 12.53 21.08
C GLU A 127 -9.85 12.57 19.56
N PHE A 128 -10.64 13.54 19.04
CA PHE A 128 -10.94 13.63 17.61
C PHE A 128 -10.61 15.01 17.08
N LEU A 129 -9.75 15.09 16.05
CA LEU A 129 -9.32 16.31 15.40
C LEU A 129 -9.87 16.43 13.98
N ALA A 130 -10.64 17.49 13.70
CA ALA A 130 -11.13 17.84 12.37
C ALA A 130 -10.21 18.87 11.72
N LEU A 131 -9.29 18.43 10.88
CA LEU A 131 -8.20 19.27 10.35
C LEU A 131 -8.38 19.75 8.92
N ARG A 132 -9.54 19.59 8.33
CA ARG A 132 -9.82 19.93 6.93
C ARG A 132 -9.40 21.37 6.54
N LYS A 133 -9.58 22.35 7.41
CA LYS A 133 -9.32 23.77 7.14
C LYS A 133 -7.84 24.18 7.14
N TYR A 134 -6.95 23.30 7.64
CA TYR A 134 -5.54 23.62 7.83
C TYR A 134 -4.69 23.21 6.63
N THR A 135 -3.53 23.86 6.46
CA THR A 135 -2.54 23.48 5.43
C THR A 135 -1.81 22.19 5.83
N PRO A 136 -1.14 21.50 4.89
CA PRO A 136 -0.37 20.28 5.19
C PRO A 136 0.64 20.48 6.33
N GLU A 137 1.42 21.57 6.33
CA GLU A 137 2.37 21.87 7.41
C GLU A 137 1.67 22.11 8.75
N GLN A 138 0.55 22.84 8.75
CA GLN A 138 -0.22 23.06 9.98
C GLN A 138 -0.76 21.73 10.51
N ARG A 139 -1.29 20.86 9.64
CA ARG A 139 -1.76 19.52 10.02
C ARG A 139 -0.65 18.71 10.66
N ILE A 140 0.53 18.62 10.03
CA ILE A 140 1.70 17.93 10.59
C ILE A 140 2.03 18.47 11.99
N ARG A 141 2.09 19.79 12.16
CA ARG A 141 2.42 20.39 13.46
C ARG A 141 1.35 20.14 14.52
N ILE A 142 0.07 20.24 14.17
CA ILE A 142 -1.04 19.96 15.09
C ILE A 142 -0.99 18.50 15.54
N VAL A 143 -0.83 17.56 14.60
CA VAL A 143 -0.75 16.13 14.90
C VAL A 143 0.46 15.81 15.77
N GLU A 144 1.62 16.39 15.45
CA GLU A 144 2.83 16.23 16.23
C GLU A 144 2.63 16.71 17.69
N GLN A 145 2.05 17.90 17.88
CA GLN A 145 1.74 18.41 19.22
C GLN A 145 0.74 17.52 19.96
N ALA A 146 -0.31 17.06 19.30
CA ALA A 146 -1.27 16.14 19.90
C ALA A 146 -0.60 14.82 20.32
N ILE A 147 0.24 14.22 19.48
CA ILE A 147 0.97 12.99 19.79
C ILE A 147 1.87 13.15 21.01
N TYR A 148 2.63 14.25 21.08
CA TYR A 148 3.59 14.43 22.18
C TYR A 148 2.96 14.86 23.50
N HIS A 149 1.79 15.53 23.49
CA HIS A 149 1.16 16.06 24.70
C HIS A 149 -0.03 15.23 25.20
N THR A 150 -0.61 14.33 24.37
CA THR A 150 -1.72 13.47 24.83
C THR A 150 -1.18 12.37 25.74
N PRO A 151 -1.61 12.31 27.02
CA PRO A 151 -1.19 11.25 27.93
C PRO A 151 -1.86 9.91 27.57
N ASN A 152 -1.22 8.80 27.92
CA ASN A 152 -1.74 7.44 27.74
C ASN A 152 -2.13 7.10 26.28
N LEU A 153 -1.56 7.80 25.29
CA LEU A 153 -1.81 7.59 23.88
C LEU A 153 -1.27 6.23 23.44
N GLY A 154 -2.12 5.40 22.84
CA GLY A 154 -1.75 4.09 22.32
C GLY A 154 -1.97 3.94 20.81
N LEU A 155 -3.08 4.48 20.31
CA LEU A 155 -3.45 4.37 18.90
C LEU A 155 -3.72 5.76 18.30
N VAL A 156 -3.16 6.01 17.12
CA VAL A 156 -3.44 7.20 16.31
C VAL A 156 -4.02 6.76 14.98
N ILE A 157 -5.12 7.37 14.57
CA ILE A 157 -5.68 7.22 13.22
C ILE A 157 -5.43 8.50 12.44
N ILE A 158 -4.90 8.36 11.20
CA ILE A 158 -4.78 9.50 10.26
C ILE A 158 -5.63 9.17 9.04
N ASP A 159 -6.88 9.64 9.04
CA ASP A 159 -7.81 9.49 7.92
C ASP A 159 -7.54 10.60 6.91
N GLY A 160 -6.78 10.23 5.85
CA GLY A 160 -6.34 11.12 4.80
C GLY A 160 -4.86 11.55 4.90
N ILE A 161 -3.93 10.60 5.09
CA ILE A 161 -2.49 10.92 5.13
C ILE A 161 -2.00 11.67 3.88
N ARG A 162 -2.69 11.52 2.76
CA ARG A 162 -2.42 12.27 1.53
C ARG A 162 -2.42 13.79 1.78
N ASP A 163 -3.29 14.26 2.64
CA ASP A 163 -3.46 15.70 2.89
C ASP A 163 -2.43 16.28 3.87
N MET A 164 -1.50 15.45 4.32
CA MET A 164 -0.31 15.87 5.08
C MET A 164 0.85 16.31 4.17
N VAL A 165 0.70 16.21 2.86
CA VAL A 165 1.71 16.63 1.86
C VAL A 165 1.05 17.48 0.77
N TYR A 166 1.80 18.37 0.13
CA TYR A 166 1.31 19.15 -1.01
C TYR A 166 1.28 18.30 -2.29
N ASP A 167 2.37 17.60 -2.58
CA ASP A 167 2.48 16.73 -3.74
C ASP A 167 2.77 15.27 -3.32
N ILE A 168 1.77 14.41 -3.53
CA ILE A 168 1.89 12.96 -3.26
C ILE A 168 2.90 12.24 -4.13
N ASN A 169 3.31 12.85 -5.25
CA ASN A 169 4.31 12.30 -6.17
C ASN A 169 5.71 12.84 -5.87
N SER A 170 5.85 13.77 -4.92
CA SER A 170 7.14 14.25 -4.44
C SER A 170 7.83 13.18 -3.60
N PRO A 171 8.97 12.61 -4.03
CA PRO A 171 9.72 11.64 -3.23
C PRO A 171 10.17 12.24 -1.90
N GLY A 172 10.59 13.52 -1.88
CA GLY A 172 11.05 14.20 -0.68
C GLY A 172 9.95 14.39 0.38
N GLU A 173 8.77 14.85 -0.02
CA GLU A 173 7.63 15.00 0.90
C GLU A 173 7.13 13.65 1.41
N SER A 174 7.06 12.64 0.52
CA SER A 174 6.67 11.28 0.88
C SER A 174 7.63 10.66 1.90
N THR A 175 8.93 10.76 1.67
CA THR A 175 9.94 10.26 2.61
C THR A 175 9.86 11.01 3.94
N ARG A 176 9.66 12.33 3.93
CA ARG A 176 9.54 13.15 5.14
C ARG A 176 8.37 12.72 6.02
N ILE A 177 7.17 12.56 5.45
CA ILE A 177 6.00 12.17 6.27
C ILE A 177 6.14 10.75 6.81
N ILE A 178 6.65 9.81 6.02
CA ILE A 178 6.87 8.43 6.47
C ILE A 178 7.95 8.38 7.58
N SER A 179 9.02 9.16 7.46
CA SER A 179 10.04 9.28 8.51
C SER A 179 9.44 9.83 9.81
N LYS A 180 8.50 10.81 9.72
CA LYS A 180 7.77 11.29 10.89
C LYS A 180 6.88 10.22 11.53
N LEU A 181 6.18 9.40 10.73
CA LEU A 181 5.40 8.28 11.28
C LEU A 181 6.31 7.31 12.05
N MET A 182 7.46 6.95 11.47
CA MET A 182 8.45 6.09 12.14
C MET A 182 8.96 6.71 13.43
N GLN A 183 9.32 7.99 13.40
CA GLN A 183 9.79 8.73 14.58
C GLN A 183 8.72 8.79 15.67
N TRP A 184 7.51 9.24 15.35
CA TRP A 184 6.42 9.38 16.32
C TRP A 184 6.04 8.06 16.99
N THR A 185 6.03 6.97 16.20
CA THR A 185 5.73 5.64 16.73
C THR A 185 6.80 5.14 17.66
N ASP A 186 8.08 5.35 17.31
CA ASP A 186 9.21 4.95 18.13
C ASP A 186 9.31 5.80 19.41
N ASP A 187 9.35 7.14 19.29
CA ASP A 187 9.49 8.07 20.42
C ASP A 187 8.40 7.90 21.49
N ARG A 188 7.17 7.65 21.04
CA ARG A 188 5.99 7.59 21.91
C ARG A 188 5.52 6.19 22.22
N GLN A 189 6.13 5.16 21.59
CA GLN A 189 5.68 3.77 21.68
C GLN A 189 4.17 3.67 21.48
N ILE A 190 3.70 4.16 20.33
CA ILE A 190 2.29 4.16 19.88
C ILE A 190 2.16 3.40 18.58
N HIS A 191 0.95 3.03 18.22
CA HIS A 191 0.65 2.57 16.87
C HIS A 191 -0.05 3.66 16.06
N ILE A 192 0.39 3.88 14.81
CA ILE A 192 -0.31 4.80 13.90
C ILE A 192 -0.92 4.00 12.76
N HIS A 193 -2.24 4.12 12.56
CA HIS A 193 -2.93 3.54 11.41
C HIS A 193 -3.36 4.64 10.45
N THR A 194 -2.90 4.57 9.20
CA THR A 194 -3.17 5.60 8.19
C THR A 194 -4.17 5.13 7.15
N ILE A 195 -4.88 6.07 6.50
CA ILE A 195 -5.78 5.80 5.40
C ILE A 195 -5.27 6.49 4.14
N LEU A 196 -5.17 5.74 3.04
CA LEU A 196 -4.77 6.25 1.74
C LEU A 196 -5.66 5.70 0.62
N HIS A 197 -5.93 6.52 -0.40
CA HIS A 197 -6.61 6.07 -1.60
C HIS A 197 -5.69 5.30 -2.53
N GLN A 198 -6.22 4.26 -3.20
CA GLN A 198 -5.56 3.61 -4.33
C GLN A 198 -5.59 4.48 -5.58
N ASN A 199 -4.73 4.17 -6.54
CA ASN A 199 -4.80 4.68 -7.90
C ASN A 199 -6.14 4.29 -8.57
N LYS A 200 -6.55 5.08 -9.57
CA LYS A 200 -7.77 4.75 -10.33
C LYS A 200 -7.58 3.58 -11.29
N GLY A 201 -6.38 3.39 -11.83
CA GLY A 201 -6.06 2.47 -12.92
C GLY A 201 -5.42 1.14 -12.52
N ASP A 202 -4.89 1.03 -11.31
CA ASP A 202 -4.22 -0.17 -10.81
C ASP A 202 -4.55 -0.47 -9.33
N GLU A 203 -4.01 -1.55 -8.80
CA GLU A 203 -4.23 -1.95 -7.40
C GLU A 203 -3.22 -1.31 -6.43
N ASN A 204 -2.32 -0.46 -6.92
CA ASN A 204 -1.29 0.14 -6.09
C ASN A 204 -1.82 1.31 -5.25
N ALA A 205 -1.21 1.54 -4.11
CA ALA A 205 -1.43 2.72 -3.30
C ALA A 205 -0.97 3.97 -4.08
N ARG A 206 -1.70 5.09 -3.90
CA ARG A 206 -1.53 6.26 -4.74
C ARG A 206 -0.26 7.06 -4.45
N GLY A 207 0.52 7.34 -5.50
CA GLY A 207 1.70 8.21 -5.47
C GLY A 207 2.91 7.60 -4.78
N HIS A 208 3.99 8.37 -4.66
CA HIS A 208 5.20 7.94 -3.95
C HIS A 208 4.93 7.62 -2.48
N ILE A 209 4.05 8.37 -1.82
CA ILE A 209 3.64 8.09 -0.43
C ILE A 209 3.05 6.68 -0.29
N GLY A 210 2.29 6.21 -1.28
CA GLY A 210 1.75 4.85 -1.29
C GLY A 210 2.83 3.78 -1.40
N THR A 211 3.85 4.02 -2.24
CA THR A 211 5.01 3.13 -2.35
C THR A 211 5.79 3.04 -1.04
N GLU A 212 6.05 4.18 -0.41
CA GLU A 212 6.76 4.23 0.88
C GLU A 212 5.96 3.56 2.00
N LEU A 213 4.63 3.75 2.06
CA LEU A 213 3.75 3.04 3.00
C LEU A 213 3.84 1.53 2.81
N ASN A 214 3.71 1.04 1.58
CA ASN A 214 3.79 -0.40 1.29
C ASN A 214 5.13 -1.02 1.71
N ASN A 215 6.22 -0.27 1.57
CA ASN A 215 7.56 -0.76 1.89
C ASN A 215 7.86 -0.77 3.41
N LYS A 216 7.28 0.15 4.17
CA LYS A 216 7.69 0.39 5.58
C LYS A 216 6.62 0.07 6.61
N ALA A 217 5.33 0.06 6.23
CA ALA A 217 4.26 -0.32 7.13
C ALA A 217 4.39 -1.78 7.61
N GLU A 218 4.01 -2.05 8.84
CA GLU A 218 3.91 -3.39 9.41
C GLU A 218 2.82 -4.20 8.70
N THR A 219 1.69 -3.54 8.41
CA THR A 219 0.54 -4.13 7.72
C THR A 219 -0.11 -3.10 6.80
N VAL A 220 -0.50 -3.55 5.62
CA VAL A 220 -1.34 -2.78 4.70
C VAL A 220 -2.61 -3.58 4.43
N LEU A 221 -3.74 -3.07 4.90
CA LEU A 221 -5.06 -3.62 4.67
C LEU A 221 -5.65 -3.07 3.37
N LEU A 222 -6.25 -3.93 2.57
CA LEU A 222 -6.99 -3.56 1.37
C LEU A 222 -8.48 -3.60 1.65
N VAL A 223 -9.18 -2.47 1.42
CA VAL A 223 -10.62 -2.35 1.57
C VAL A 223 -11.24 -2.11 0.19
N GLU A 224 -11.95 -3.10 -0.33
CA GLU A 224 -12.53 -3.10 -1.67
C GLU A 224 -14.04 -3.28 -1.62
N LYS A 225 -14.73 -2.70 -2.60
CA LYS A 225 -16.12 -3.09 -2.87
C LYS A 225 -16.14 -4.46 -3.53
N ASP A 226 -17.09 -5.29 -3.11
CA ASP A 226 -17.38 -6.52 -3.82
C ASP A 226 -17.80 -6.23 -5.27
N LYS A 227 -17.31 -7.07 -6.20
CA LYS A 227 -17.55 -6.86 -7.64
C LYS A 227 -18.98 -7.18 -8.05
N SER A 228 -19.61 -8.13 -7.35
CA SER A 228 -20.98 -8.57 -7.61
C SER A 228 -22.01 -7.74 -6.87
N ASN A 229 -21.65 -7.22 -5.70
CA ASN A 229 -22.51 -6.40 -4.84
C ASN A 229 -21.78 -5.21 -4.24
N GLY A 230 -21.95 -4.03 -4.84
CA GLY A 230 -21.31 -2.78 -4.41
C GLY A 230 -21.67 -2.32 -2.98
N ASP A 231 -22.66 -2.94 -2.33
CA ASP A 231 -23.02 -2.66 -0.93
C ASP A 231 -22.17 -3.43 0.07
N ILE A 232 -21.44 -4.43 -0.40
CA ILE A 232 -20.50 -5.20 0.40
C ILE A 232 -19.10 -4.62 0.23
N SER A 233 -18.36 -4.55 1.34
CA SER A 233 -16.93 -4.22 1.34
C SER A 233 -16.16 -5.38 1.92
N LYS A 234 -15.11 -5.79 1.20
CA LYS A 234 -14.18 -6.85 1.58
C LYS A 234 -12.92 -6.24 2.17
N VAL A 235 -12.39 -6.86 3.21
CA VAL A 235 -11.12 -6.52 3.84
C VAL A 235 -10.17 -7.71 3.73
N SER A 236 -8.97 -7.46 3.25
CA SER A 236 -7.88 -8.45 3.13
C SER A 236 -6.55 -7.81 3.48
N ALA A 237 -5.54 -8.59 3.81
CA ALA A 237 -4.19 -8.10 3.86
C ALA A 237 -3.63 -7.95 2.44
N MET A 238 -3.03 -6.81 2.14
CA MET A 238 -2.23 -6.61 0.94
C MET A 238 -0.77 -6.94 1.23
N HIS A 239 -0.28 -6.45 2.37
CA HIS A 239 1.02 -6.75 2.94
C HIS A 239 0.86 -6.93 4.44
N ILE A 240 1.48 -7.94 5.00
CA ILE A 240 1.48 -8.23 6.43
C ILE A 240 2.79 -8.90 6.81
N ARG A 241 3.41 -8.45 7.92
CA ARG A 241 4.64 -9.08 8.45
C ARG A 241 4.34 -10.35 9.23
N ALA A 242 3.18 -10.41 9.87
CA ALA A 242 2.69 -11.59 10.58
C ALA A 242 2.08 -12.63 9.61
N MET A 243 1.49 -13.67 10.16
CA MET A 243 0.72 -14.65 9.39
C MET A 243 -0.49 -13.95 8.75
N ASP A 244 -0.77 -14.25 7.47
CA ASP A 244 -1.93 -13.71 6.78
C ASP A 244 -3.23 -14.22 7.41
N PHE A 245 -4.32 -13.48 7.21
CA PHE A 245 -5.65 -13.83 7.69
C PHE A 245 -6.63 -14.02 6.52
N GLU A 246 -7.60 -14.90 6.70
CA GLU A 246 -8.67 -15.02 5.73
C GLU A 246 -9.47 -13.72 5.61
N PRO A 247 -9.66 -13.21 4.39
CA PRO A 247 -10.46 -12.02 4.16
C PRO A 247 -11.85 -12.12 4.80
N PHE A 248 -12.40 -10.99 5.20
CA PHE A 248 -13.76 -10.89 5.68
C PHE A 248 -14.50 -9.75 4.97
N ALA A 249 -15.81 -9.76 5.05
CA ALA A 249 -16.63 -8.72 4.43
C ALA A 249 -17.65 -8.15 5.42
N PHE A 250 -18.05 -6.92 5.17
CA PHE A 250 -19.09 -6.22 5.89
C PHE A 250 -19.99 -5.43 4.93
N ARG A 251 -21.22 -5.22 5.34
CA ARG A 251 -22.17 -4.28 4.71
C ARG A 251 -22.51 -3.17 5.69
N ILE A 252 -23.10 -2.10 5.21
CA ILE A 252 -23.64 -1.05 6.05
C ILE A 252 -25.14 -1.32 6.25
N ASN A 253 -25.57 -1.46 7.50
CA ASN A 253 -26.96 -1.70 7.82
C ASN A 253 -27.78 -0.39 7.86
N ASP A 254 -29.09 -0.49 8.11
CA ASP A 254 -30.02 0.66 8.11
C ASP A 254 -29.72 1.69 9.21
N ARG A 255 -28.91 1.32 10.20
CA ARG A 255 -28.44 2.23 11.27
C ARG A 255 -27.12 2.92 10.91
N ALA A 256 -26.67 2.81 9.65
CA ALA A 256 -25.38 3.31 9.16
C ALA A 256 -24.17 2.73 9.91
N LEU A 257 -24.28 1.48 10.40
CA LEU A 257 -23.19 0.75 11.08
C LEU A 257 -22.67 -0.38 10.18
N PRO A 258 -21.37 -0.64 10.18
CA PRO A 258 -20.81 -1.85 9.56
C PRO A 258 -21.32 -3.11 10.28
N GLU A 259 -21.81 -4.06 9.51
CA GLU A 259 -22.28 -5.36 9.97
C GLU A 259 -21.50 -6.47 9.27
N LEU A 260 -21.00 -7.43 10.04
CA LEU A 260 -20.21 -8.54 9.51
C LEU A 260 -21.08 -9.47 8.66
N MET A 261 -20.53 -9.91 7.54
CA MET A 261 -21.12 -10.92 6.67
C MET A 261 -20.50 -12.28 7.02
N GLU A 262 -21.15 -13.05 7.91
CA GLU A 262 -20.60 -14.33 8.40
C GLU A 262 -20.45 -15.37 7.28
N ASP A 263 -21.41 -15.44 6.37
CA ASP A 263 -21.46 -16.39 5.26
C ASP A 263 -20.78 -15.87 3.99
N TYR A 264 -20.03 -14.77 4.08
CA TYR A 264 -19.32 -14.26 2.92
C TYR A 264 -18.23 -15.24 2.48
N GLN A 265 -18.56 -16.03 1.48
CA GLN A 265 -17.54 -16.77 0.77
C GLN A 265 -16.78 -15.78 -0.11
N THR A 266 -15.51 -15.53 0.22
CA THR A 266 -14.59 -15.01 -0.80
C THR A 266 -14.79 -15.95 -2.01
N GLU A 267 -15.18 -15.39 -3.16
CA GLU A 267 -14.90 -16.12 -4.38
C GLU A 267 -13.42 -16.49 -4.28
N THR A 268 -13.15 -17.74 -3.88
CA THR A 268 -11.86 -18.34 -4.16
C THR A 268 -11.72 -18.08 -5.63
N LYS A 269 -10.77 -17.24 -6.03
CA LYS A 269 -10.36 -17.18 -7.44
C LYS A 269 -10.27 -18.65 -7.82
N ALA A 270 -11.23 -19.12 -8.60
CA ALA A 270 -11.19 -20.49 -9.13
C ALA A 270 -9.77 -20.63 -9.60
N PRO A 271 -8.97 -21.63 -9.13
CA PRO A 271 -7.52 -21.66 -9.27
C PRO A 271 -7.24 -21.16 -10.65
N GLY A 272 -6.70 -19.93 -10.71
CA GLY A 272 -6.73 -19.14 -11.93
C GLY A 272 -6.13 -20.04 -12.94
N ARG A 273 -6.86 -20.28 -14.06
CA ARG A 273 -6.39 -21.08 -15.19
C ARG A 273 -4.88 -21.06 -15.12
N PRO A 274 -4.18 -22.20 -14.85
CA PRO A 274 -2.78 -22.22 -14.42
C PRO A 274 -2.10 -21.18 -15.27
N GLN A 275 -1.42 -20.19 -14.67
CA GLN A 275 -0.80 -19.10 -15.44
C GLN A 275 0.10 -19.83 -16.40
N GLY A 276 -0.38 -20.04 -17.63
CA GLY A 276 0.36 -20.77 -18.64
C GLY A 276 1.67 -20.04 -18.66
N GLU A 277 2.76 -20.78 -18.50
CA GLU A 277 4.12 -20.29 -18.30
C GLU A 277 4.30 -18.98 -19.01
N ARG A 278 4.63 -17.92 -18.26
CA ARG A 278 4.67 -16.56 -18.82
C ARG A 278 5.68 -16.63 -19.96
N PHE A 279 5.22 -16.48 -21.20
CA PHE A 279 6.07 -16.52 -22.37
C PHE A 279 7.32 -15.64 -22.13
N ASP A 280 8.45 -16.30 -22.12
CA ASP A 280 9.78 -15.73 -21.99
C ASP A 280 10.56 -16.10 -23.27
N ALA A 281 10.74 -15.13 -24.17
CA ALA A 281 11.39 -15.38 -25.45
C ALA A 281 12.82 -15.93 -25.32
N CYS A 282 13.48 -15.75 -24.17
CA CYS A 282 14.83 -16.30 -23.94
C CYS A 282 14.79 -17.76 -23.45
N LYS A 283 13.70 -18.20 -22.82
CA LYS A 283 13.57 -19.57 -22.28
C LYS A 283 12.76 -20.49 -23.19
N ASP A 284 11.73 -19.93 -23.81
CA ASP A 284 10.78 -20.69 -24.62
C ASP A 284 11.22 -20.84 -26.09
N ILE A 285 12.24 -20.09 -26.52
CA ILE A 285 12.75 -20.10 -27.88
C ILE A 285 14.26 -20.30 -27.83
N SER A 286 14.77 -21.34 -28.46
CA SER A 286 16.21 -21.60 -28.52
C SER A 286 16.93 -20.60 -29.43
N GLU A 287 18.23 -20.41 -29.24
CA GLU A 287 19.07 -19.59 -30.11
C GLU A 287 18.94 -19.99 -31.58
N GLN A 288 18.96 -21.29 -31.86
CA GLN A 288 18.83 -21.82 -33.21
C GLN A 288 17.49 -21.44 -33.85
N GLN A 289 16.37 -21.51 -33.10
CA GLN A 289 15.06 -21.06 -33.58
C GLN A 289 15.04 -19.55 -33.85
N HIS A 290 15.69 -18.74 -33.01
CA HIS A 290 15.82 -17.31 -33.25
C HIS A 290 16.60 -17.03 -34.54
N ARG A 291 17.73 -17.71 -34.77
CA ARG A 291 18.54 -17.52 -36.01
C ARG A 291 17.74 -17.87 -37.24
N ILE A 292 17.15 -19.06 -37.30
CA ILE A 292 16.35 -19.50 -38.45
C ILE A 292 15.17 -18.57 -38.73
N ALA A 293 14.45 -18.17 -37.67
CA ALA A 293 13.29 -17.29 -37.83
C ALA A 293 13.68 -15.88 -38.28
N LEU A 294 14.80 -15.31 -37.76
CA LEU A 294 15.27 -13.99 -38.15
C LEU A 294 15.85 -13.99 -39.57
N GLU A 295 16.61 -15.01 -39.94
CA GLU A 295 17.07 -15.19 -41.32
C GLU A 295 15.92 -15.30 -42.31
N ALA A 296 14.87 -16.08 -41.95
CA ALA A 296 13.69 -16.17 -42.79
C ALA A 296 12.92 -14.84 -42.85
N ALA A 297 12.77 -14.13 -41.72
CA ALA A 297 12.08 -12.83 -41.69
C ALA A 297 12.78 -11.78 -42.56
N PHE A 298 14.10 -11.75 -42.55
CA PHE A 298 14.90 -10.75 -43.26
C PHE A 298 15.44 -11.23 -44.64
N SER A 299 15.03 -12.43 -45.09
CA SER A 299 15.42 -12.94 -46.42
C SER A 299 14.79 -12.18 -47.57
N LEU A 300 13.61 -11.57 -47.37
CA LEU A 300 12.88 -10.84 -48.42
C LEU A 300 13.18 -9.35 -48.41
N GLN A 301 13.58 -8.81 -47.28
CA GLN A 301 13.86 -7.36 -47.12
C GLN A 301 14.84 -7.13 -45.98
N ASP A 302 15.85 -6.29 -46.21
CA ASP A 302 16.93 -6.01 -45.24
C ASP A 302 16.46 -5.12 -44.07
N GLU A 303 15.39 -4.33 -44.27
CA GLU A 303 14.90 -3.35 -43.30
C GLU A 303 13.38 -3.34 -43.24
N TYR A 304 12.84 -3.30 -42.03
CA TYR A 304 11.39 -3.24 -41.79
C TYR A 304 10.99 -2.06 -40.91
N GLY A 305 9.85 -1.42 -41.24
CA GLY A 305 9.08 -0.62 -40.28
C GLY A 305 8.47 -1.48 -39.19
N TYR A 306 8.09 -0.91 -38.05
CA TYR A 306 7.60 -1.69 -36.88
C TYR A 306 6.40 -2.62 -37.21
N LYS A 307 5.42 -2.15 -37.99
CA LYS A 307 4.23 -2.95 -38.35
C LYS A 307 4.60 -4.11 -39.30
N GLU A 308 5.44 -3.83 -40.28
CA GLU A 308 5.90 -4.80 -41.27
C GLU A 308 6.78 -5.86 -40.61
N LEU A 309 7.71 -5.44 -39.72
CA LEU A 309 8.51 -6.34 -38.90
C LEU A 309 7.62 -7.28 -38.08
N GLY A 310 6.57 -6.74 -37.45
CA GLY A 310 5.66 -7.57 -36.65
C GLY A 310 4.98 -8.66 -37.47
N LYS A 311 4.61 -8.37 -38.73
CA LYS A 311 4.03 -9.37 -39.65
C LYS A 311 5.07 -10.42 -40.06
N ALA A 312 6.25 -9.98 -40.49
CA ALA A 312 7.34 -10.88 -40.90
C ALA A 312 7.77 -11.81 -39.75
N LEU A 313 7.90 -11.29 -38.52
CA LEU A 313 8.23 -12.10 -37.34
C LEU A 313 7.12 -13.11 -37.01
N LYS A 314 5.85 -12.76 -37.10
CA LYS A 314 4.76 -13.74 -36.86
C LYS A 314 4.83 -14.90 -37.84
N GLU A 315 5.05 -14.62 -39.11
CA GLU A 315 5.15 -15.63 -40.17
C GLU A 315 6.39 -16.53 -39.98
N SER A 316 7.56 -15.91 -39.75
CA SER A 316 8.81 -16.65 -39.64
C SER A 316 8.93 -17.48 -38.34
N TYR A 317 8.45 -16.96 -37.21
CA TYR A 317 8.45 -17.73 -35.96
C TYR A 317 7.42 -18.87 -35.96
N ALA A 318 6.33 -18.74 -36.72
CA ALA A 318 5.41 -19.84 -36.92
C ALA A 318 6.06 -21.03 -37.67
N LEU A 319 6.98 -20.76 -38.61
CA LEU A 319 7.74 -21.78 -39.33
C LEU A 319 8.66 -22.60 -38.42
N VAL A 320 9.16 -22.03 -37.35
CA VAL A 320 9.99 -22.74 -36.36
C VAL A 320 9.20 -23.28 -35.17
N GLY A 321 7.83 -23.37 -35.30
CA GLY A 321 6.96 -23.95 -34.29
C GLY A 321 6.59 -23.04 -33.14
N VAL A 322 6.84 -21.71 -33.25
CA VAL A 322 6.56 -20.71 -32.22
C VAL A 322 5.48 -19.72 -32.68
N PRO A 323 4.19 -20.03 -32.62
CA PRO A 323 3.14 -19.11 -33.02
C PRO A 323 3.04 -17.94 -32.04
N LEU A 324 3.05 -16.70 -32.56
CA LEU A 324 3.06 -15.48 -31.79
C LEU A 324 1.68 -14.79 -31.77
N SER A 325 1.08 -14.65 -30.60
CA SER A 325 0.00 -13.69 -30.39
C SER A 325 0.56 -12.25 -30.32
N ASP A 326 -0.30 -11.22 -30.44
CA ASP A 326 0.14 -9.82 -30.40
C ASP A 326 0.92 -9.50 -29.10
N ASN A 327 0.50 -10.02 -27.96
CA ASN A 327 1.18 -9.83 -26.69
C ASN A 327 2.55 -10.54 -26.64
N LYS A 328 2.66 -11.74 -27.22
CA LYS A 328 3.95 -12.45 -27.32
C LYS A 328 4.90 -11.74 -28.28
N LEU A 329 4.37 -11.20 -29.40
CA LEU A 329 5.16 -10.44 -30.37
C LEU A 329 5.82 -9.21 -29.77
N VAL A 330 5.09 -8.40 -29.01
CA VAL A 330 5.64 -7.21 -28.33
C VAL A 330 6.79 -7.59 -27.40
N LYS A 331 6.60 -8.65 -26.60
CA LYS A 331 7.66 -9.18 -25.71
C LYS A 331 8.86 -9.67 -26.48
N LEU A 332 8.64 -10.41 -27.57
CA LEU A 332 9.70 -10.89 -28.45
C LEU A 332 10.52 -9.74 -29.02
N ILE A 333 9.89 -8.73 -29.63
CA ILE A 333 10.60 -7.57 -30.21
C ILE A 333 11.44 -6.86 -29.12
N THR A 334 10.94 -6.77 -27.91
CA THR A 334 11.68 -6.18 -26.79
C THR A 334 12.96 -7.00 -26.48
N VAL A 335 12.84 -8.33 -26.43
CA VAL A 335 14.01 -9.21 -26.22
C VAL A 335 14.99 -9.14 -27.38
N LEU A 336 14.52 -9.21 -28.63
CA LEU A 336 15.37 -9.13 -29.82
C LEU A 336 16.18 -7.83 -29.84
N LYS A 337 15.59 -6.71 -29.42
CA LYS A 337 16.29 -5.43 -29.27
C LYS A 337 17.30 -5.45 -28.13
N SER A 338 16.91 -5.93 -26.97
CA SER A 338 17.78 -5.97 -25.77
C SER A 338 19.01 -6.86 -25.98
N LYS A 339 18.84 -7.97 -26.69
CA LYS A 339 19.92 -8.90 -27.10
C LYS A 339 20.65 -8.47 -28.37
N ARG A 340 20.34 -7.32 -28.95
CA ARG A 340 20.92 -6.80 -30.19
C ARG A 340 20.80 -7.74 -31.38
N MET A 341 19.83 -8.63 -31.40
CA MET A 341 19.51 -9.49 -32.55
C MET A 341 18.91 -8.69 -33.70
N ILE A 342 18.16 -7.64 -33.35
CA ILE A 342 17.71 -6.61 -34.27
C ILE A 342 18.15 -5.25 -33.74
N VAL A 343 18.54 -4.36 -34.65
CA VAL A 343 18.96 -2.99 -34.33
C VAL A 343 18.07 -1.99 -35.05
N GLN A 344 17.79 -0.87 -34.39
CA GLN A 344 17.00 0.23 -34.95
C GLN A 344 17.97 1.37 -35.28
N GLU A 345 18.09 1.73 -36.54
CA GLU A 345 18.91 2.85 -37.01
C GLU A 345 18.11 4.17 -37.07
N ASN A 346 18.79 5.26 -37.47
CA ASN A 346 18.23 6.62 -37.49
C ASN A 346 16.94 6.79 -38.35
N SER A 347 16.64 5.83 -39.24
CA SER A 347 15.46 5.78 -40.11
C SER A 347 14.19 5.21 -39.45
N ARG A 348 14.19 4.89 -38.13
CA ARG A 348 13.13 4.13 -37.41
C ARG A 348 12.85 2.73 -38.00
N LYS A 349 13.75 2.22 -38.87
CA LYS A 349 13.66 0.87 -39.43
C LYS A 349 14.53 -0.09 -38.63
N TYR A 350 14.15 -1.37 -38.65
CA TYR A 350 14.83 -2.46 -37.96
C TYR A 350 15.60 -3.32 -38.94
N ARG A 351 16.84 -3.65 -38.58
CA ARG A 351 17.72 -4.56 -39.34
C ARG A 351 18.10 -5.75 -38.48
N TYR A 352 18.28 -6.91 -39.09
CA TYR A 352 18.85 -8.09 -38.48
C TYR A 352 20.37 -7.97 -38.29
N LYS A 353 20.86 -8.44 -37.15
CA LYS A 353 22.27 -8.47 -36.83
C LYS A 353 22.69 -9.93 -36.57
N PRO A 354 23.34 -10.64 -37.57
CA PRO A 354 23.67 -12.07 -37.44
C PRO A 354 24.69 -12.36 -36.33
N ASP A 355 25.56 -11.40 -35.98
CA ASP A 355 26.68 -11.55 -35.03
C ASP A 355 26.25 -11.38 -33.57
N PHE A 356 24.99 -11.61 -33.24
CA PHE A 356 24.51 -11.53 -31.85
C PHE A 356 25.00 -12.71 -31.02
N HIS A 357 25.24 -12.46 -29.74
CA HIS A 357 25.45 -13.48 -28.71
C HIS A 357 24.15 -13.65 -27.88
N TYR A 358 23.70 -14.91 -27.74
CA TYR A 358 22.43 -15.26 -27.10
C TYR A 358 22.44 -15.09 -25.55
#